data_5dd4a63b80ac3d7591cae92471b593b2
#
_entry.id   5dd4a63b80ac3d7591cae92471b593b2
#
_cell.length_a   1.000
_cell.length_b   1.000
_cell.length_c   1.000
_cell.angle_alpha   90.00
_cell.angle_beta   90.00
_cell.angle_gamma   90.00
#
_symmetry.space_group_name_H-M   'P 1'
#
loop_
_entity.id
_entity.type
_entity.pdbx_description
1 polymer ?
#
loop_
_entity_poly.entity_id
_entity_poly.type
_entity_poly.pdbx_seq_one_letter_code
_entity_poly.pdbx_strand_id
1 'polypeptide(L)'
;MVFVNTEKISKRQNEERILKMQFVARDYFNLAERYNYLSWVMCIVVSFFVLLPDKTSPLFSTIIPVAIDFLTFVATYLVSKYVTQAAELRNYVDSYILDIGIENYSDSKKIDMFNIVNKHFSKNYDRGMIQIHNTGFDNPPGVKDWYDVSRPLEGAQAQFECQRQNIWWNGQVVKKRIITSIIALIFLALLFALFVLLKFDVFKLIACFAGVIIKIIERLIENYKYFKISSEIDGAAKVIEINPSKEQLDELQRMINQRREYIVLEMNFYHKKIASELSKRYRDILMNK
;
A
#
# COMPACT_ATOMS: atom_id res chain seq x y z
N MET A 1 -14.47 -7.95 -30.82
CA MET A 1 -13.78 -7.36 -29.66
C MET A 1 -12.34 -7.83 -29.69
N VAL A 2 -11.36 -6.92 -29.77
CA VAL A 2 -9.94 -7.31 -29.87
C VAL A 2 -9.41 -7.38 -28.44
N PHE A 3 -9.11 -8.57 -27.95
CA PHE A 3 -8.39 -8.74 -26.69
C PHE A 3 -7.00 -8.11 -26.77
N VAL A 4 -6.49 -7.69 -25.63
CA VAL A 4 -5.14 -7.10 -25.53
C VAL A 4 -4.13 -8.21 -25.39
N ASN A 5 -3.19 -8.31 -26.33
CA ASN A 5 -2.07 -9.25 -26.25
C ASN A 5 -0.90 -8.69 -25.42
N THR A 6 0.06 -9.54 -25.12
CA THR A 6 1.27 -9.21 -24.33
C THR A 6 2.03 -8.02 -24.91
N GLU A 7 2.16 -7.91 -26.24
CA GLU A 7 2.85 -6.81 -26.91
C GLU A 7 2.15 -5.47 -26.66
N LYS A 8 0.82 -5.44 -26.78
CA LYS A 8 0.03 -4.24 -26.52
C LYS A 8 0.08 -3.82 -25.04
N ILE A 9 0.06 -4.80 -24.12
CA ILE A 9 0.26 -4.54 -22.68
C ILE A 9 1.63 -3.91 -22.44
N SER A 10 2.71 -4.49 -23.00
CA SER A 10 4.07 -3.97 -22.87
C SER A 10 4.20 -2.56 -23.43
N LYS A 11 3.59 -2.27 -24.57
CA LYS A 11 3.59 -0.93 -25.15
C LYS A 11 2.83 0.07 -24.27
N ARG A 12 1.61 -0.27 -23.83
CA ARG A 12 0.75 0.62 -23.03
C ARG A 12 1.36 0.93 -21.66
N GLN A 13 1.95 -0.06 -20.97
CA GLN A 13 2.54 0.18 -19.64
C GLN A 13 3.74 1.13 -19.68
N ASN A 14 4.43 1.23 -20.83
CA ASN A 14 5.60 2.06 -21.03
C ASN A 14 5.29 3.40 -21.75
N GLU A 15 4.01 3.71 -22.00
CA GLU A 15 3.64 5.06 -22.43
C GLU A 15 4.01 6.09 -21.38
N GLU A 16 4.63 7.19 -21.77
CA GLU A 16 5.13 8.23 -20.86
C GLU A 16 4.07 8.72 -19.87
N ARG A 17 2.84 8.94 -20.35
CA ARG A 17 1.71 9.35 -19.49
C ARG A 17 1.38 8.32 -18.42
N ILE A 18 1.48 7.02 -18.74
CA ILE A 18 1.20 5.93 -17.82
C ILE A 18 2.34 5.78 -16.81
N LEU A 19 3.59 5.89 -17.26
CA LEU A 19 4.76 5.92 -16.37
C LEU A 19 4.70 7.09 -15.39
N LYS A 20 4.31 8.30 -15.84
CA LYS A 20 4.10 9.46 -14.95
C LYS A 20 3.00 9.17 -13.92
N MET A 21 1.88 8.56 -14.31
CA MET A 21 0.81 8.18 -13.38
C MET A 21 1.29 7.14 -12.36
N GLN A 22 2.04 6.14 -12.79
CA GLN A 22 2.62 5.14 -11.89
C GLN A 22 3.61 5.75 -10.90
N PHE A 23 4.47 6.68 -11.36
CA PHE A 23 5.36 7.43 -10.49
C PHE A 23 4.59 8.22 -9.43
N VAL A 24 3.56 8.99 -9.84
CA VAL A 24 2.78 9.82 -8.90
C VAL A 24 1.99 8.95 -7.92
N ALA A 25 1.39 7.86 -8.37
CA ALA A 25 0.71 6.92 -7.48
C ALA A 25 1.67 6.33 -6.44
N ARG A 26 2.88 5.92 -6.86
CA ARG A 26 3.92 5.43 -5.95
C ARG A 26 4.35 6.51 -4.95
N ASP A 27 4.50 7.74 -5.40
CA ASP A 27 4.92 8.85 -4.55
C ASP A 27 3.83 9.21 -3.52
N TYR A 28 2.55 9.13 -3.89
CA TYR A 28 1.44 9.32 -2.96
C TYR A 28 1.38 8.21 -1.90
N PHE A 29 1.62 6.94 -2.26
CA PHE A 29 1.77 5.89 -1.27
C PHE A 29 2.96 6.15 -0.32
N ASN A 30 4.10 6.63 -0.84
CA ASN A 30 5.25 7.00 -0.02
C ASN A 30 4.95 8.17 0.92
N LEU A 31 4.17 9.15 0.48
CA LEU A 31 3.71 10.26 1.33
C LEU A 31 2.76 9.76 2.43
N ALA A 32 1.80 8.93 2.07
CA ALA A 32 0.89 8.30 3.04
C ALA A 32 1.67 7.52 4.10
N GLU A 33 2.69 6.77 3.70
CA GLU A 33 3.55 6.03 4.62
C GLU A 33 4.31 6.97 5.58
N ARG A 34 4.86 8.08 5.08
CA ARG A 34 5.54 9.07 5.92
C ARG A 34 4.60 9.67 6.97
N TYR A 35 3.37 10.05 6.59
CA TYR A 35 2.37 10.55 7.52
C TYR A 35 1.91 9.48 8.51
N ASN A 36 1.76 8.24 8.06
CA ASN A 36 1.46 7.11 8.96
C ASN A 36 2.59 6.89 9.96
N TYR A 37 3.85 6.93 9.53
CA TYR A 37 5.01 6.84 10.43
C TYR A 37 5.01 8.00 11.46
N LEU A 38 4.79 9.24 10.99
CA LEU A 38 4.69 10.40 11.86
C LEU A 38 3.58 10.21 12.91
N SER A 39 2.40 9.71 12.51
CA SER A 39 1.31 9.45 13.45
C SER A 39 1.65 8.37 14.50
N TRP A 40 2.49 7.38 14.16
CA TRP A 40 3.01 6.39 15.12
C TRP A 40 3.99 7.03 16.12
N VAL A 41 4.92 7.84 15.63
CA VAL A 41 5.87 8.57 16.49
C VAL A 41 5.13 9.48 17.47
N MET A 42 4.16 10.24 16.98
CA MET A 42 3.31 11.11 17.83
C MET A 42 2.56 10.32 18.90
N CYS A 43 1.96 9.19 18.53
CA CYS A 43 1.26 8.32 19.50
C CYS A 43 2.19 7.82 20.61
N ILE A 44 3.41 7.39 20.25
CA ILE A 44 4.40 6.96 21.22
C ILE A 44 4.85 8.13 22.11
N VAL A 45 5.09 9.31 21.52
CA VAL A 45 5.50 10.50 22.26
C VAL A 45 4.44 10.90 23.28
N VAL A 46 3.16 10.96 22.88
CA VAL A 46 2.04 11.26 23.81
C VAL A 46 2.00 10.26 24.96
N SER A 47 2.20 8.98 24.68
CA SER A 47 2.23 7.94 25.71
C SER A 47 3.26 8.24 26.83
N PHE A 48 4.43 8.78 26.48
CA PHE A 48 5.45 9.16 27.47
C PHE A 48 5.06 10.35 28.33
N PHE A 49 4.23 11.27 27.83
CA PHE A 49 3.76 12.40 28.68
C PHE A 49 2.96 11.96 29.90
N VAL A 50 2.29 10.81 29.83
CA VAL A 50 1.55 10.23 30.99
C VAL A 50 2.49 9.83 32.13
N LEU A 51 3.75 9.52 31.82
CA LEU A 51 4.75 9.12 32.82
C LEU A 51 5.42 10.31 33.53
N LEU A 52 5.13 11.55 33.09
CA LEU A 52 5.70 12.73 33.71
C LEU A 52 5.25 12.87 35.19
N PRO A 53 6.09 13.46 36.05
CA PRO A 53 5.73 13.73 37.43
C PRO A 53 4.50 14.63 37.54
N ASP A 54 3.65 14.42 38.57
CA ASP A 54 2.37 15.15 38.81
C ASP A 54 2.59 16.66 39.01
N LYS A 55 3.82 17.08 39.33
CA LYS A 55 4.22 18.49 39.52
C LYS A 55 4.63 19.23 38.24
N THR A 56 4.51 18.58 37.06
CA THR A 56 4.82 19.27 35.79
C THR A 56 3.82 20.35 35.47
N SER A 57 4.27 21.42 34.77
CA SER A 57 3.40 22.53 34.41
C SER A 57 2.25 22.04 33.51
N PRO A 58 1.04 22.65 33.55
CA PRO A 58 -0.09 22.32 32.70
C PRO A 58 0.24 22.38 31.20
N LEU A 59 1.22 23.16 30.81
CA LEU A 59 1.71 23.20 29.41
C LEU A 59 2.18 21.83 28.93
N PHE A 60 3.01 21.16 29.72
CA PHE A 60 3.60 19.86 29.36
C PHE A 60 2.63 18.70 29.60
N SER A 61 1.81 18.76 30.65
CA SER A 61 0.92 17.66 31.01
C SER A 61 -0.40 17.64 30.24
N THR A 62 -0.80 18.76 29.63
CA THR A 62 -2.13 18.87 28.99
C THR A 62 -2.04 19.48 27.59
N ILE A 63 -1.47 20.70 27.48
CA ILE A 63 -1.54 21.45 26.20
C ILE A 63 -0.74 20.74 25.08
N ILE A 64 0.48 20.30 25.37
CA ILE A 64 1.33 19.61 24.36
C ILE A 64 0.72 18.27 23.91
N PRO A 65 0.26 17.36 24.79
CA PRO A 65 -0.43 16.15 24.39
C PRO A 65 -1.63 16.42 23.48
N VAL A 66 -2.52 17.36 23.84
CA VAL A 66 -3.69 17.72 23.02
C VAL A 66 -3.26 18.25 21.64
N ALA A 67 -2.23 19.07 21.56
CA ALA A 67 -1.71 19.55 20.28
C ALA A 67 -1.14 18.39 19.41
N ILE A 68 -0.44 17.44 20.02
CA ILE A 68 0.09 16.26 19.32
C ILE A 68 -1.05 15.36 18.85
N ASP A 69 -2.10 15.16 19.64
CA ASP A 69 -3.27 14.38 19.24
C ASP A 69 -3.99 15.02 18.04
N PHE A 70 -4.13 16.36 18.04
CA PHE A 70 -4.65 17.08 16.88
C PHE A 70 -3.79 16.88 15.62
N LEU A 71 -2.46 16.96 15.74
CA LEU A 71 -1.54 16.70 14.62
C LEU A 71 -1.61 15.24 14.15
N THR A 72 -1.82 14.29 15.07
CA THR A 72 -2.03 12.89 14.76
C THR A 72 -3.31 12.68 13.94
N PHE A 73 -4.39 13.38 14.30
CA PHE A 73 -5.63 13.39 13.52
C PHE A 73 -5.41 13.92 12.10
N VAL A 74 -4.72 15.07 11.96
CA VAL A 74 -4.38 15.64 10.65
C VAL A 74 -3.51 14.67 9.83
N ALA A 75 -2.51 14.04 10.45
CA ALA A 75 -1.67 13.05 9.77
C ALA A 75 -2.49 11.86 9.27
N THR A 76 -3.43 11.35 10.07
CA THR A 76 -4.32 10.24 9.68
C THR A 76 -5.24 10.63 8.50
N TYR A 77 -5.78 11.85 8.51
CA TYR A 77 -6.55 12.38 7.38
C TYR A 77 -5.70 12.41 6.09
N LEU A 78 -4.45 12.89 6.17
CA LEU A 78 -3.54 12.94 5.03
C LEU A 78 -3.19 11.55 4.52
N VAL A 79 -3.02 10.57 5.41
CA VAL A 79 -2.84 9.15 5.04
C VAL A 79 -4.00 8.70 4.17
N SER A 80 -5.23 8.84 4.64
CA SER A 80 -6.43 8.44 3.90
C SER A 80 -6.50 9.12 2.53
N LYS A 81 -6.31 10.43 2.48
CA LYS A 81 -6.33 11.21 1.24
C LYS A 81 -5.31 10.70 0.20
N TYR A 82 -4.06 10.49 0.61
CA TYR A 82 -3.02 10.05 -0.33
C TYR A 82 -3.20 8.59 -0.75
N VAL A 83 -3.67 7.72 0.13
CA VAL A 83 -3.98 6.32 -0.25
C VAL A 83 -5.09 6.28 -1.28
N THR A 84 -6.19 7.03 -1.06
CA THR A 84 -7.31 7.09 -2.02
C THR A 84 -6.85 7.59 -3.39
N GLN A 85 -6.10 8.69 -3.44
CA GLN A 85 -5.58 9.24 -4.69
C GLN A 85 -4.62 8.26 -5.39
N ALA A 86 -3.73 7.61 -4.65
CA ALA A 86 -2.80 6.62 -5.21
C ALA A 86 -3.53 5.39 -5.74
N ALA A 87 -4.55 4.89 -5.02
CA ALA A 87 -5.38 3.77 -5.44
C ALA A 87 -6.15 4.09 -6.73
N GLU A 88 -6.73 5.28 -6.81
CA GLU A 88 -7.47 5.74 -7.99
C GLU A 88 -6.57 5.80 -9.24
N LEU A 89 -5.37 6.38 -9.12
CA LEU A 89 -4.40 6.39 -10.21
C LEU A 89 -3.98 4.98 -10.64
N ARG A 90 -3.73 4.08 -9.67
CA ARG A 90 -3.38 2.68 -9.97
C ARG A 90 -4.54 1.93 -10.64
N ASN A 91 -5.76 2.17 -10.21
CA ASN A 91 -6.94 1.55 -10.80
C ASN A 91 -7.11 1.98 -12.26
N TYR A 92 -6.94 3.27 -12.55
CA TYR A 92 -6.96 3.77 -13.92
C TYR A 92 -5.83 3.18 -14.79
N VAL A 93 -4.61 3.14 -14.26
CA VAL A 93 -3.44 2.57 -14.95
C VAL A 93 -3.70 1.13 -15.35
N ASP A 94 -4.18 0.29 -14.43
CA ASP A 94 -4.50 -1.10 -14.73
C ASP A 94 -5.63 -1.21 -15.75
N SER A 95 -6.71 -0.43 -15.58
CA SER A 95 -7.83 -0.40 -16.54
C SER A 95 -7.36 -0.04 -17.95
N TYR A 96 -6.45 0.93 -18.08
CA TYR A 96 -5.89 1.34 -19.37
C TYR A 96 -4.96 0.29 -19.98
N ILE A 97 -4.04 -0.25 -19.19
CA ILE A 97 -3.05 -1.24 -19.67
C ILE A 97 -3.75 -2.53 -20.10
N LEU A 98 -4.68 -3.01 -19.27
CA LEU A 98 -5.35 -4.30 -19.47
C LEU A 98 -6.62 -4.20 -20.34
N ASP A 99 -7.09 -3.00 -20.65
CA ASP A 99 -8.37 -2.79 -21.36
C ASP A 99 -9.58 -3.38 -20.60
N ILE A 100 -9.58 -3.22 -19.28
CA ILE A 100 -10.60 -3.75 -18.39
C ILE A 100 -11.25 -2.60 -17.62
N GLY A 101 -12.57 -2.37 -17.83
CA GLY A 101 -13.32 -1.34 -17.11
C GLY A 101 -12.89 0.09 -17.40
N ILE A 102 -12.21 0.36 -18.53
CA ILE A 102 -11.75 1.71 -18.90
C ILE A 102 -12.91 2.65 -19.19
N GLU A 103 -14.04 2.11 -19.62
CA GLU A 103 -15.30 2.81 -19.88
C GLU A 103 -15.92 3.44 -18.62
N ASN A 104 -15.55 2.97 -17.45
CA ASN A 104 -16.01 3.51 -16.15
C ASN A 104 -15.39 4.88 -15.82
N TYR A 105 -14.42 5.34 -16.62
CA TYR A 105 -13.76 6.63 -16.45
C TYR A 105 -14.27 7.65 -17.45
N SER A 106 -15.05 8.62 -16.98
CA SER A 106 -15.48 9.76 -17.79
C SER A 106 -14.28 10.60 -18.26
N ASP A 107 -14.43 11.33 -19.36
CA ASP A 107 -13.35 12.16 -19.90
C ASP A 107 -12.97 13.29 -18.92
N SER A 108 -13.95 13.87 -18.21
CA SER A 108 -13.66 14.83 -17.13
C SER A 108 -12.76 14.23 -16.06
N LYS A 109 -13.08 13.02 -15.58
CA LYS A 109 -12.28 12.32 -14.56
C LYS A 109 -10.86 12.04 -15.06
N LYS A 110 -10.68 11.64 -16.32
CA LYS A 110 -9.37 11.45 -16.93
C LYS A 110 -8.56 12.74 -16.96
N ILE A 111 -9.18 13.86 -17.38
CA ILE A 111 -8.54 15.17 -17.42
C ILE A 111 -8.09 15.59 -16.01
N ASP A 112 -8.93 15.44 -14.99
CA ASP A 112 -8.59 15.79 -13.62
C ASP A 112 -7.40 14.97 -13.11
N MET A 113 -7.39 13.66 -13.36
CA MET A 113 -6.26 12.79 -13.02
C MET A 113 -4.97 13.23 -13.73
N PHE A 114 -5.02 13.52 -15.03
CA PHE A 114 -3.84 14.00 -15.77
C PHE A 114 -3.33 15.33 -15.25
N ASN A 115 -4.22 16.26 -14.89
CA ASN A 115 -3.84 17.54 -14.29
C ASN A 115 -3.13 17.36 -12.95
N ILE A 116 -3.66 16.49 -12.09
CA ILE A 116 -3.02 16.15 -10.81
C ILE A 116 -1.64 15.53 -11.03
N VAL A 117 -1.54 14.59 -11.96
CA VAL A 117 -0.28 13.91 -12.30
C VAL A 117 0.74 14.90 -12.84
N ASN A 118 0.39 15.73 -13.82
CA ASN A 118 1.30 16.71 -14.40
C ASN A 118 1.80 17.70 -13.36
N LYS A 119 0.90 18.23 -12.52
CA LYS A 119 1.23 19.15 -11.43
C LYS A 119 2.22 18.52 -10.43
N HIS A 120 2.00 17.27 -10.04
CA HIS A 120 2.88 16.57 -9.09
C HIS A 120 4.22 16.21 -9.74
N PHE A 121 4.18 15.72 -10.97
CA PHE A 121 5.38 15.35 -11.74
C PHE A 121 6.31 16.56 -11.95
N SER A 122 5.76 17.71 -12.37
CA SER A 122 6.55 18.93 -12.58
C SER A 122 7.25 19.40 -11.31
N LYS A 123 6.63 19.26 -10.14
CA LYS A 123 7.26 19.60 -8.84
C LYS A 123 8.39 18.65 -8.44
N ASN A 124 8.43 17.45 -9.01
CA ASN A 124 9.37 16.38 -8.68
C ASN A 124 10.11 15.89 -9.95
N TYR A 125 10.34 16.80 -10.90
CA TYR A 125 10.74 16.47 -12.26
C TYR A 125 11.98 15.56 -12.33
N ASP A 126 13.09 15.94 -11.72
CA ASP A 126 14.36 15.18 -11.81
C ASP A 126 14.21 13.76 -11.27
N ARG A 127 13.58 13.61 -10.09
CA ARG A 127 13.29 12.30 -9.49
C ARG A 127 12.28 11.51 -10.32
N GLY A 128 11.29 12.19 -10.89
CA GLY A 128 10.29 11.60 -11.77
C GLY A 128 10.94 11.03 -13.03
N MET A 129 11.79 11.80 -13.69
CA MET A 129 12.50 11.38 -14.91
C MET A 129 13.35 10.14 -14.67
N ILE A 130 14.10 10.08 -13.57
CA ILE A 130 14.86 8.86 -13.22
C ILE A 130 13.93 7.66 -13.09
N GLN A 131 12.82 7.79 -12.37
CA GLN A 131 11.94 6.66 -12.08
C GLN A 131 11.13 6.17 -13.29
N ILE A 132 10.78 7.03 -14.24
CA ILE A 132 10.08 6.58 -15.46
C ILE A 132 11.01 5.91 -16.49
N HIS A 133 12.31 6.12 -16.39
CA HIS A 133 13.30 5.45 -17.23
C HIS A 133 13.82 4.14 -16.62
N ASN A 134 13.79 4.03 -15.30
CA ASN A 134 14.25 2.87 -14.56
C ASN A 134 13.16 1.82 -14.39
N THR A 135 13.57 0.56 -14.38
CA THR A 135 12.74 -0.60 -14.01
C THR A 135 12.71 -0.77 -12.49
N GLY A 136 11.91 -1.71 -12.00
CA GLY A 136 11.90 -2.07 -10.58
C GLY A 136 13.20 -2.67 -10.05
N PHE A 137 14.13 -3.08 -10.94
CA PHE A 137 15.42 -3.70 -10.59
C PHE A 137 16.59 -2.71 -10.56
N ASP A 138 16.40 -1.51 -11.10
CA ASP A 138 17.44 -0.48 -11.14
C ASP A 138 17.63 0.20 -9.78
N ASN A 139 18.73 0.92 -9.63
CA ASN A 139 19.00 1.71 -8.44
C ASN A 139 19.18 3.20 -8.81
N PRO A 140 18.25 4.09 -8.42
CA PRO A 140 17.00 3.81 -7.68
C PRO A 140 15.97 3.06 -8.53
N PRO A 141 15.10 2.26 -7.89
CA PRO A 141 14.10 1.48 -8.61
C PRO A 141 13.06 2.39 -9.26
N GLY A 142 12.69 2.07 -10.50
CA GLY A 142 11.70 2.81 -11.28
C GLY A 142 10.33 2.14 -11.41
N VAL A 143 9.56 2.61 -12.38
CA VAL A 143 8.19 2.14 -12.65
C VAL A 143 8.01 1.56 -14.06
N LYS A 144 9.08 1.55 -14.86
CA LYS A 144 9.09 0.96 -16.19
C LYS A 144 8.96 -0.55 -16.09
N ASP A 145 8.34 -1.16 -17.08
CA ASP A 145 8.11 -2.61 -17.17
C ASP A 145 7.43 -3.18 -15.91
N TRP A 146 6.30 -2.56 -15.53
CA TRP A 146 5.58 -2.88 -14.30
C TRP A 146 5.07 -4.32 -14.26
N TYR A 147 4.47 -4.80 -15.36
CA TYR A 147 4.09 -6.19 -15.52
C TYR A 147 5.17 -6.96 -16.25
N ASP A 148 5.51 -8.13 -15.74
CA ASP A 148 6.37 -9.08 -16.44
C ASP A 148 5.53 -9.80 -17.50
N VAL A 149 5.75 -9.42 -18.75
CA VAL A 149 5.07 -9.96 -19.94
C VAL A 149 6.03 -10.70 -20.84
N SER A 150 6.99 -11.41 -20.26
CA SER A 150 8.06 -12.13 -20.96
C SER A 150 7.55 -13.26 -21.86
N ARG A 151 6.33 -13.76 -21.63
CA ARG A 151 5.71 -14.79 -22.46
C ARG A 151 4.74 -14.21 -23.48
N PRO A 152 4.76 -14.67 -24.73
CA PRO A 152 3.77 -14.29 -25.72
C PRO A 152 2.44 -14.97 -25.39
N LEU A 153 1.53 -14.23 -24.76
CA LEU A 153 0.16 -14.64 -24.46
C LEU A 153 -0.81 -13.77 -25.24
N GLU A 154 -1.97 -14.32 -25.59
CA GLU A 154 -3.01 -13.62 -26.30
C GLU A 154 -4.29 -13.51 -25.50
N GLY A 155 -5.06 -12.48 -25.78
CA GLY A 155 -6.41 -12.32 -25.30
C GLY A 155 -6.56 -12.28 -23.77
N ALA A 156 -7.59 -12.93 -23.31
CA ALA A 156 -7.95 -12.97 -21.89
C ALA A 156 -6.84 -13.56 -21.01
N GLN A 157 -6.05 -14.47 -21.56
CA GLN A 157 -4.95 -15.08 -20.81
C GLN A 157 -3.81 -14.11 -20.52
N ALA A 158 -3.50 -13.17 -21.44
CA ALA A 158 -2.50 -12.14 -21.21
C ALA A 158 -2.95 -11.16 -20.10
N GLN A 159 -4.23 -10.78 -20.12
CA GLN A 159 -4.83 -9.91 -19.10
C GLN A 159 -4.84 -10.60 -17.73
N PHE A 160 -5.25 -11.87 -17.68
CA PHE A 160 -5.28 -12.66 -16.46
C PHE A 160 -3.90 -12.80 -15.82
N GLU A 161 -2.86 -13.06 -16.61
CA GLU A 161 -1.50 -13.21 -16.09
C GLU A 161 -1.01 -11.94 -15.35
N CYS A 162 -1.32 -10.74 -15.88
CA CYS A 162 -1.02 -9.49 -15.21
C CYS A 162 -1.80 -9.33 -13.89
N GLN A 163 -3.09 -9.69 -13.89
CA GLN A 163 -3.90 -9.68 -12.67
C GLN A 163 -3.35 -10.67 -11.63
N ARG A 164 -2.98 -11.88 -12.06
CA ARG A 164 -2.39 -12.92 -11.22
C ARG A 164 -1.08 -12.47 -10.58
N GLN A 165 -0.22 -11.79 -11.33
CA GLN A 165 1.01 -11.20 -10.81
C GLN A 165 0.71 -10.23 -9.65
N ASN A 166 -0.27 -9.34 -9.82
CA ASN A 166 -0.69 -8.41 -8.79
C ASN A 166 -1.25 -9.12 -7.54
N ILE A 167 -2.06 -10.17 -7.73
CA ILE A 167 -2.69 -10.94 -6.65
C ILE A 167 -1.62 -11.64 -5.83
N TRP A 168 -0.72 -12.37 -6.48
CA TRP A 168 0.35 -13.14 -5.83
C TRP A 168 1.24 -12.26 -4.94
N TRP A 169 1.69 -11.12 -5.47
CA TRP A 169 2.52 -10.17 -4.75
C TRP A 169 1.88 -9.70 -3.44
N ASN A 170 0.65 -9.26 -3.53
CA ASN A 170 -0.08 -8.74 -2.36
C ASN A 170 -0.35 -9.80 -1.30
N GLY A 171 -0.65 -11.04 -1.73
CA GLY A 171 -0.89 -12.16 -0.82
C GLY A 171 0.34 -12.52 0.04
N GLN A 172 1.55 -12.40 -0.52
CA GLN A 172 2.78 -12.69 0.23
C GLN A 172 3.08 -11.63 1.30
N VAL A 173 2.81 -10.38 0.97
CA VAL A 173 3.13 -9.25 1.85
C VAL A 173 2.22 -9.20 3.07
N VAL A 174 0.91 -9.40 2.92
CA VAL A 174 -0.05 -9.27 4.02
C VAL A 174 0.18 -10.27 5.16
N LYS A 175 0.58 -11.50 4.86
CA LYS A 175 0.90 -12.51 5.89
C LYS A 175 2.01 -12.04 6.82
N LYS A 176 3.06 -11.45 6.26
CA LYS A 176 4.19 -10.93 7.03
C LYS A 176 3.78 -9.76 7.92
N ARG A 177 2.84 -8.90 7.47
CA ARG A 177 2.30 -7.78 8.26
C ARG A 177 1.55 -8.24 9.51
N ILE A 178 0.70 -9.25 9.37
CA ILE A 178 -0.03 -9.82 10.52
C ILE A 178 0.95 -10.34 11.57
N ILE A 179 1.93 -11.11 11.15
CA ILE A 179 2.96 -11.66 12.05
C ILE A 179 3.70 -10.52 12.77
N THR A 180 4.11 -9.47 12.05
CA THR A 180 4.79 -8.31 12.65
C THR A 180 3.91 -7.61 13.69
N SER A 181 2.62 -7.45 13.44
CA SER A 181 1.67 -6.84 14.39
C SER A 181 1.49 -7.70 15.65
N ILE A 182 1.44 -9.01 15.51
CA ILE A 182 1.36 -9.94 16.64
C ILE A 182 2.64 -9.87 17.48
N ILE A 183 3.82 -9.90 16.85
CA ILE A 183 5.11 -9.76 17.54
C ILE A 183 5.18 -8.44 18.31
N ALA A 184 4.70 -7.33 17.72
CA ALA A 184 4.65 -6.04 18.40
C ALA A 184 3.74 -6.06 19.64
N LEU A 185 2.57 -6.71 19.59
CA LEU A 185 1.69 -6.88 20.76
C LEU A 185 2.36 -7.70 21.87
N ILE A 186 2.99 -8.81 21.51
CA ILE A 186 3.72 -9.65 22.47
C ILE A 186 4.85 -8.84 23.14
N PHE A 187 5.62 -8.10 22.35
CA PHE A 187 6.70 -7.25 22.87
C PHE A 187 6.16 -6.19 23.85
N LEU A 188 5.05 -5.51 23.51
CA LEU A 188 4.43 -4.54 24.42
C LEU A 188 3.91 -5.18 25.71
N ALA A 189 3.33 -6.37 25.62
CA ALA A 189 2.88 -7.11 26.82
C ALA A 189 4.04 -7.47 27.75
N LEU A 190 5.17 -7.92 27.19
CA LEU A 190 6.39 -8.20 27.95
C LEU A 190 6.98 -6.94 28.57
N LEU A 191 6.99 -5.84 27.83
CA LEU A 191 7.46 -4.54 28.32
C LEU A 191 6.57 -4.01 29.46
N PHE A 192 5.24 -4.13 29.32
CA PHE A 192 4.29 -3.79 30.37
C PHE A 192 4.53 -4.62 31.64
N ALA A 193 4.66 -5.93 31.51
CA ALA A 193 4.96 -6.82 32.62
C ALA A 193 6.29 -6.45 33.33
N LEU A 194 7.31 -6.11 32.55
CA LEU A 194 8.59 -5.64 33.09
C LEU A 194 8.42 -4.37 33.96
N PHE A 195 7.69 -3.38 33.47
CA PHE A 195 7.47 -2.15 34.24
C PHE A 195 6.64 -2.37 35.50
N VAL A 196 5.68 -3.31 35.48
CA VAL A 196 4.95 -3.72 36.70
C VAL A 196 5.91 -4.36 37.72
N LEU A 197 6.83 -5.23 37.28
CA LEU A 197 7.86 -5.82 38.13
C LEU A 197 8.81 -4.77 38.72
N LEU A 198 9.10 -3.72 37.97
CA LEU A 198 9.89 -2.57 38.42
C LEU A 198 9.10 -1.60 39.32
N LYS A 199 7.87 -1.97 39.73
CA LYS A 199 6.99 -1.22 40.65
C LYS A 199 6.55 0.15 40.14
N PHE A 200 6.43 0.34 38.81
CA PHE A 200 5.78 1.49 38.26
C PHE A 200 4.28 1.47 38.59
N ASP A 201 3.65 2.65 38.69
CA ASP A 201 2.22 2.77 38.91
C ASP A 201 1.43 2.14 37.76
N VAL A 202 0.60 1.16 38.09
CA VAL A 202 -0.14 0.35 37.09
C VAL A 202 -1.16 1.21 36.31
N PHE A 203 -1.81 2.18 36.95
CA PHE A 203 -2.77 3.06 36.26
C PHE A 203 -2.08 3.97 35.25
N LYS A 204 -0.92 4.53 35.62
CA LYS A 204 -0.08 5.30 34.69
C LYS A 204 0.43 4.44 33.54
N LEU A 205 0.83 3.19 33.79
CA LEU A 205 1.23 2.26 32.75
C LEU A 205 0.08 1.92 31.80
N ILE A 206 -1.12 1.62 32.32
CA ILE A 206 -2.28 1.36 31.46
C ILE A 206 -2.54 2.57 30.55
N ALA A 207 -2.58 3.77 31.10
CA ALA A 207 -2.79 4.99 30.32
C ALA A 207 -1.68 5.22 29.27
N CYS A 208 -0.42 4.98 29.62
CA CYS A 208 0.72 5.09 28.71
C CYS A 208 0.64 4.10 27.53
N PHE A 209 0.31 2.84 27.80
CA PHE A 209 0.31 1.79 26.76
C PHE A 209 -1.00 1.76 25.95
N ALA A 210 -2.12 2.27 26.48
CA ALA A 210 -3.44 2.15 25.85
C ALA A 210 -3.47 2.68 24.41
N GLY A 211 -2.95 3.86 24.16
CA GLY A 211 -2.97 4.46 22.81
C GLY A 211 -2.19 3.63 21.79
N VAL A 212 -1.01 3.15 22.16
CA VAL A 212 -0.17 2.32 21.27
C VAL A 212 -0.81 0.95 21.03
N ILE A 213 -1.37 0.32 22.06
CA ILE A 213 -2.07 -0.97 21.97
C ILE A 213 -3.29 -0.84 21.05
N ILE A 214 -4.13 0.18 21.26
CA ILE A 214 -5.31 0.43 20.42
C ILE A 214 -4.87 0.55 18.93
N LYS A 215 -3.85 1.35 18.68
CA LYS A 215 -3.34 1.55 17.31
C LYS A 215 -2.79 0.27 16.66
N ILE A 216 -2.14 -0.62 17.43
CA ILE A 216 -1.69 -1.92 16.92
C ILE A 216 -2.89 -2.84 16.66
N ILE A 217 -3.90 -2.82 17.53
CA ILE A 217 -5.12 -3.62 17.35
C ILE A 217 -5.88 -3.16 16.11
N GLU A 218 -6.08 -1.85 15.91
CA GLU A 218 -6.68 -1.30 14.69
C GLU A 218 -5.93 -1.77 13.44
N ARG A 219 -4.60 -1.67 13.45
CA ARG A 219 -3.76 -2.14 12.36
C ARG A 219 -3.90 -3.65 12.12
N LEU A 220 -4.00 -4.44 13.17
CA LEU A 220 -4.19 -5.89 13.07
C LEU A 220 -5.54 -6.23 12.45
N ILE A 221 -6.61 -5.54 12.86
CA ILE A 221 -7.96 -5.69 12.28
C ILE A 221 -7.95 -5.33 10.78
N GLU A 222 -7.30 -4.24 10.41
CA GLU A 222 -7.19 -3.83 9.00
C GLU A 222 -6.37 -4.80 8.16
N ASN A 223 -5.25 -5.27 8.69
CA ASN A 223 -4.46 -6.31 8.04
C ASN A 223 -5.24 -7.61 7.86
N TYR A 224 -6.08 -7.99 8.85
CA TYR A 224 -6.94 -9.17 8.75
C TYR A 224 -8.02 -9.01 7.68
N LYS A 225 -8.69 -7.85 7.62
CA LYS A 225 -9.68 -7.53 6.57
C LYS A 225 -9.02 -7.60 5.18
N TYR A 226 -7.84 -7.00 5.04
CA TYR A 226 -7.07 -7.05 3.80
C TYR A 226 -6.63 -8.46 3.42
N PHE A 227 -6.25 -9.28 4.41
CA PHE A 227 -5.93 -10.69 4.20
C PHE A 227 -7.14 -11.47 3.69
N LYS A 228 -8.31 -11.25 4.29
CA LYS A 228 -9.56 -11.90 3.89
C LYS A 228 -9.90 -11.60 2.43
N ILE A 229 -9.96 -10.32 2.05
CA ILE A 229 -10.24 -9.94 0.66
C ILE A 229 -9.16 -10.44 -0.31
N SER A 230 -7.89 -10.45 0.10
CA SER A 230 -6.81 -11.01 -0.73
C SER A 230 -6.96 -12.52 -0.94
N SER A 231 -7.44 -13.26 0.05
CA SER A 231 -7.72 -14.70 -0.07
C SER A 231 -8.93 -14.97 -0.97
N GLU A 232 -9.96 -14.13 -0.90
CA GLU A 232 -11.13 -14.22 -1.79
C GLU A 232 -10.73 -13.98 -3.25
N ILE A 233 -9.89 -12.97 -3.50
CA ILE A 233 -9.35 -12.67 -4.83
C ILE A 233 -8.49 -13.83 -5.36
N ASP A 234 -7.62 -14.42 -4.53
CA ASP A 234 -6.79 -15.58 -4.92
C ASP A 234 -7.66 -16.80 -5.23
N GLY A 235 -8.73 -17.03 -4.45
CA GLY A 235 -9.72 -18.06 -4.72
C GLY A 235 -10.42 -17.86 -6.06
N ALA A 236 -10.92 -16.66 -6.34
CA ALA A 236 -11.56 -16.31 -7.60
C ALA A 236 -10.60 -16.49 -8.79
N ALA A 237 -9.35 -16.05 -8.65
CA ALA A 237 -8.34 -16.21 -9.70
C ALA A 237 -8.07 -17.67 -10.05
N LYS A 238 -8.00 -18.57 -9.06
CA LYS A 238 -7.79 -20.01 -9.29
C LYS A 238 -8.90 -20.65 -10.09
N VAL A 239 -10.14 -20.20 -9.92
CA VAL A 239 -11.30 -20.74 -10.64
C VAL A 239 -11.23 -20.42 -12.14
N ILE A 240 -10.69 -19.26 -12.51
CA ILE A 240 -10.66 -18.78 -13.89
C ILE A 240 -9.33 -19.00 -14.61
N GLU A 241 -8.34 -19.63 -13.94
CA GLU A 241 -6.95 -19.74 -14.43
C GLU A 241 -6.83 -20.39 -15.81
N ILE A 242 -7.68 -21.38 -16.12
CA ILE A 242 -7.57 -22.19 -17.35
C ILE A 242 -8.17 -21.45 -18.55
N ASN A 243 -9.32 -20.82 -18.38
CA ASN A 243 -10.03 -20.16 -19.49
C ASN A 243 -10.83 -18.95 -18.96
N PRO A 244 -10.17 -17.81 -18.73
CA PRO A 244 -10.81 -16.61 -18.21
C PRO A 244 -11.78 -16.00 -19.24
N SER A 245 -13.03 -15.75 -18.85
CA SER A 245 -13.97 -14.93 -19.64
C SER A 245 -13.74 -13.43 -19.34
N LYS A 246 -14.30 -12.57 -20.22
CA LYS A 246 -14.19 -11.11 -20.01
C LYS A 246 -14.89 -10.70 -18.71
N GLU A 247 -16.08 -11.21 -18.46
CA GLU A 247 -16.88 -10.89 -17.27
C GLU A 247 -16.14 -11.30 -15.98
N GLN A 248 -15.45 -12.42 -16.02
CA GLN A 248 -14.64 -12.91 -14.91
C GLN A 248 -13.39 -12.03 -14.67
N LEU A 249 -12.75 -11.55 -15.74
CA LEU A 249 -11.63 -10.61 -15.63
C LEU A 249 -12.08 -9.25 -15.12
N ASP A 250 -13.23 -8.75 -15.56
CA ASP A 250 -13.83 -7.50 -15.08
C ASP A 250 -14.14 -7.60 -13.58
N GLU A 251 -14.74 -8.70 -13.13
CA GLU A 251 -15.04 -8.94 -11.72
C GLU A 251 -13.76 -9.07 -10.88
N LEU A 252 -12.76 -9.81 -11.37
CA LEU A 252 -11.47 -9.93 -10.71
C LEU A 252 -10.78 -8.57 -10.56
N GLN A 253 -10.83 -7.73 -11.61
CA GLN A 253 -10.29 -6.37 -11.57
C GLN A 253 -11.05 -5.50 -10.56
N ARG A 254 -12.37 -5.62 -10.49
CA ARG A 254 -13.19 -4.92 -9.51
C ARG A 254 -12.76 -5.28 -8.08
N MET A 255 -12.56 -6.56 -7.79
CA MET A 255 -12.08 -7.01 -6.49
C MET A 255 -10.66 -6.49 -6.17
N ILE A 256 -9.76 -6.49 -7.15
CA ILE A 256 -8.40 -5.92 -7.01
C ILE A 256 -8.48 -4.42 -6.69
N ASN A 257 -9.35 -3.68 -7.37
CA ASN A 257 -9.55 -2.25 -7.16
C ASN A 257 -10.09 -1.97 -5.75
N GLN A 258 -11.10 -2.69 -5.30
CA GLN A 258 -11.64 -2.59 -3.94
C GLN A 258 -10.59 -2.86 -2.87
N ARG A 259 -9.72 -3.86 -3.06
CA ARG A 259 -8.63 -4.14 -2.13
C ARG A 259 -7.70 -2.95 -1.95
N ARG A 260 -7.45 -2.14 -3.00
CA ARG A 260 -6.56 -0.97 -2.93
C ARG A 260 -7.14 0.20 -2.12
N GLU A 261 -8.43 0.21 -1.85
CA GLU A 261 -9.08 1.22 -1.00
C GLU A 261 -8.78 1.02 0.49
N TYR A 262 -8.36 -0.18 0.88
CA TYR A 262 -7.95 -0.44 2.26
C TYR A 262 -6.63 0.27 2.58
N ILE A 263 -6.62 1.00 3.72
CA ILE A 263 -5.46 1.75 4.19
C ILE A 263 -4.48 0.79 4.88
N VAL A 264 -3.78 0.00 4.09
CA VAL A 264 -2.76 -0.91 4.59
C VAL A 264 -1.40 -0.51 4.01
N LEU A 265 -0.66 0.28 4.79
CA LEU A 265 0.63 0.83 4.39
C LEU A 265 1.79 -0.04 4.90
N GLU A 266 2.80 -0.18 4.07
CA GLU A 266 4.05 -0.87 4.41
C GLU A 266 5.15 0.13 4.71
N MET A 267 6.03 -0.22 5.64
CA MET A 267 7.28 0.53 5.76
C MET A 267 8.15 0.28 4.53
N ASN A 268 8.59 1.34 3.86
CA ASN A 268 9.45 1.28 2.67
C ASN A 268 10.71 0.42 2.88
N PHE A 269 11.25 0.41 4.10
CA PHE A 269 12.36 -0.44 4.47
C PHE A 269 12.02 -1.93 4.33
N TYR A 270 10.83 -2.32 4.78
CA TYR A 270 10.36 -3.69 4.73
C TYR A 270 10.04 -4.11 3.28
N HIS A 271 9.39 -3.22 2.53
CA HIS A 271 9.10 -3.44 1.13
C HIS A 271 10.38 -3.65 0.29
N LYS A 272 11.39 -2.81 0.46
CA LYS A 272 12.66 -2.94 -0.26
C LYS A 272 13.36 -4.26 -0.01
N LYS A 273 13.35 -4.74 1.24
CA LYS A 273 13.97 -6.02 1.62
C LYS A 273 13.25 -7.23 1.01
N ILE A 274 11.92 -7.18 0.92
CA ILE A 274 11.10 -8.29 0.44
C ILE A 274 10.92 -8.24 -1.07
N ALA A 275 10.88 -7.05 -1.68
CA ALA A 275 10.56 -6.85 -3.09
C ALA A 275 11.51 -7.63 -4.01
N SER A 276 12.81 -7.56 -3.78
CA SER A 276 13.78 -8.28 -4.63
C SER A 276 13.64 -9.82 -4.52
N GLU A 277 13.42 -10.32 -3.30
CA GLU A 277 13.19 -11.75 -3.04
C GLU A 277 11.89 -12.24 -3.70
N LEU A 278 10.80 -11.49 -3.55
CA LEU A 278 9.52 -11.86 -4.14
C LEU A 278 9.54 -11.81 -5.67
N SER A 279 10.19 -10.81 -6.26
CA SER A 279 10.34 -10.72 -7.72
C SER A 279 11.16 -11.88 -8.30
N LYS A 280 12.21 -12.32 -7.60
CA LYS A 280 12.98 -13.49 -7.98
C LYS A 280 12.11 -14.76 -7.89
N ARG A 281 11.43 -14.98 -6.77
CA ARG A 281 10.52 -16.13 -6.58
C ARG A 281 9.39 -16.17 -7.62
N TYR A 282 8.82 -15.03 -7.97
CA TYR A 282 7.76 -14.99 -8.98
C TYR A 282 8.27 -15.42 -10.35
N ARG A 283 9.45 -14.94 -10.75
CA ARG A 283 10.09 -15.39 -12.01
C ARG A 283 10.39 -16.88 -12.01
N ASP A 284 10.90 -17.42 -10.90
CA ASP A 284 11.15 -18.86 -10.77
C ASP A 284 9.86 -19.67 -10.95
N ILE A 285 8.72 -19.18 -10.42
CA ILE A 285 7.40 -19.79 -10.61
C ILE A 285 6.97 -19.72 -12.09
N LEU A 286 7.22 -18.60 -12.77
CA LEU A 286 6.88 -18.45 -14.19
C LEU A 286 7.72 -19.35 -15.10
N MET A 287 9.00 -19.57 -14.76
CA MET A 287 9.89 -20.42 -15.54
C MET A 287 9.58 -21.92 -15.38
N ASN A 288 8.96 -22.30 -14.27
CA ASN A 288 8.63 -23.71 -13.98
C ASN A 288 7.18 -24.08 -14.37
N LYS A 289 6.44 -23.21 -15.03
CA LYS A 289 5.14 -23.45 -15.68
C LYS A 289 5.27 -23.47 -17.21
#